data_fd6c01bb62bdd4c9c8ac831a4a6cdaf9
#
_entry.id   fd6c01bb62bdd4c9c8ac831a4a6cdaf9
#
_cell.length_a   1.000
_cell.length_b   1.000
_cell.length_c   1.000
_cell.angle_alpha   90.00
_cell.angle_beta   90.00
_cell.angle_gamma   90.00
#
_symmetry.space_group_name_H-M   'P 1'
#
loop_
_entity.id
_entity.type
_entity.pdbx_description
1 polymer ?
#
loop_
_entity_poly.entity_id
_entity_poly.type
_entity_poly.pdbx_seq_one_letter_code
_entity_poly.pdbx_strand_id
1 'polypeptide(L)'
;MLKEHLSRVTLSIISRIVLGEKYFSESQSGSSIVTLEEFQEMLDELFLLNGVLNIGDWIPWIAFLDLQGYVKRMKVLRDKFDRFHDHVLEKHRARREAGDFVVKDMVDMLLRLADDPDLQVKLTTDAVKGFTQVSVIRVMNISSH
;
A
#
# COMPACT_ATOMS: atom_id res chain seq x y z
N MET A 1 0.91 23.57 -7.73
CA MET A 1 1.48 23.24 -9.05
C MET A 1 2.78 22.44 -8.97
N LEU A 2 3.96 22.99 -8.55
CA LEU A 2 5.23 22.24 -8.54
C LEU A 2 5.17 21.01 -7.61
N LYS A 3 4.65 21.16 -6.41
CA LYS A 3 4.51 20.09 -5.41
C LYS A 3 3.62 18.94 -5.91
N GLU A 4 2.54 19.22 -6.59
CA GLU A 4 1.65 18.21 -7.18
C GLU A 4 2.33 17.41 -8.30
N HIS A 5 3.07 18.11 -9.17
CA HIS A 5 3.84 17.43 -10.22
C HIS A 5 4.93 16.54 -9.63
N LEU A 6 5.63 17.02 -8.59
CA LEU A 6 6.66 16.25 -7.91
C LEU A 6 6.07 15.00 -7.24
N SER A 7 4.95 15.13 -6.55
CA SER A 7 4.23 14.02 -5.93
C SER A 7 3.79 12.98 -6.96
N ARG A 8 3.25 13.40 -8.10
CA ARG A 8 2.85 12.50 -9.20
C ARG A 8 4.03 11.76 -9.81
N VAL A 9 5.15 12.45 -10.06
CA VAL A 9 6.36 11.82 -10.59
C VAL A 9 6.91 10.80 -9.59
N THR A 10 6.99 11.18 -8.33
CA THR A 10 7.45 10.30 -7.26
C THR A 10 6.58 9.04 -7.13
N LEU A 11 5.25 9.19 -7.10
CA LEU A 11 4.32 8.06 -7.09
C LEU A 11 4.48 7.16 -8.31
N SER A 12 4.68 7.74 -9.49
CA SER A 12 4.90 6.96 -10.72
C SER A 12 6.21 6.15 -10.65
N ILE A 13 7.27 6.73 -10.10
CA ILE A 13 8.57 6.06 -9.92
C ILE A 13 8.45 4.94 -8.90
N ILE A 14 7.83 5.21 -7.75
CA ILE A 14 7.63 4.22 -6.67
C ILE A 14 6.78 3.06 -7.17
N SER A 15 5.67 3.35 -7.85
CA SER A 15 4.81 2.32 -8.42
C SER A 15 5.60 1.38 -9.32
N ARG A 16 6.51 1.90 -10.14
CA ARG A 16 7.36 1.08 -11.01
C ARG A 16 8.41 0.26 -10.26
N ILE A 17 9.03 0.84 -9.23
CA ILE A 17 10.10 0.16 -8.47
C ILE A 17 9.52 -0.89 -7.53
N VAL A 18 8.44 -0.55 -6.81
CA VAL A 18 7.87 -1.41 -5.78
C VAL A 18 6.88 -2.40 -6.37
N LEU A 19 5.99 -1.92 -7.25
CA LEU A 19 4.87 -2.69 -7.79
C LEU A 19 5.09 -3.18 -9.23
N GLY A 20 6.20 -2.80 -9.87
CA GLY A 20 6.60 -3.25 -11.20
C GLY A 20 5.86 -2.59 -12.38
N GLU A 21 4.72 -1.97 -12.14
CA GLU A 21 3.88 -1.37 -13.17
C GLU A 21 3.31 -0.01 -12.75
N LYS A 22 2.76 0.73 -13.73
CA LYS A 22 1.94 1.91 -13.46
C LYS A 22 0.54 1.47 -13.04
N TYR A 23 0.30 1.33 -11.74
CA TYR A 23 -1.04 1.08 -11.20
C TYR A 23 -1.91 2.33 -11.17
N PHE A 24 -1.31 3.50 -11.32
CA PHE A 24 -1.98 4.79 -11.28
C PHE A 24 -2.08 5.37 -12.69
N SER A 25 -3.28 5.54 -13.21
CA SER A 25 -3.57 6.21 -14.47
C SER A 25 -4.42 7.45 -14.22
N GLU A 26 -4.21 8.49 -15.02
CA GLU A 26 -5.04 9.72 -14.98
C GLU A 26 -6.45 9.51 -15.53
N SER A 27 -6.69 8.39 -16.20
CA SER A 27 -8.00 8.02 -16.75
C SER A 27 -8.33 6.59 -16.35
N GLN A 28 -9.60 6.32 -16.08
CA GLN A 28 -10.16 4.99 -15.82
C GLN A 28 -10.04 4.09 -17.06
N SER A 29 -8.85 3.84 -17.54
CA SER A 29 -8.64 2.86 -18.59
C SER A 29 -8.38 1.50 -17.93
N GLY A 30 -9.40 0.71 -17.83
CA GLY A 30 -9.57 -0.75 -17.80
C GLY A 30 -8.71 -1.62 -16.89
N SER A 31 -7.64 -1.12 -16.26
CA SER A 31 -6.69 -1.95 -15.49
C SER A 31 -6.33 -1.38 -14.12
N SER A 32 -6.80 -0.20 -13.77
CA SER A 32 -6.48 0.46 -12.49
C SER A 32 -7.68 0.39 -11.56
N ILE A 33 -7.54 -0.27 -10.40
CA ILE A 33 -8.59 -0.35 -9.37
C ILE A 33 -8.67 0.93 -8.55
N VAL A 34 -7.57 1.69 -8.48
CA VAL A 34 -7.44 2.91 -7.69
C VAL A 34 -6.85 4.01 -8.56
N THR A 35 -7.46 5.19 -8.56
CA THR A 35 -6.89 6.34 -9.24
C THR A 35 -5.71 6.91 -8.45
N LEU A 36 -4.90 7.76 -9.10
CA LEU A 36 -3.80 8.44 -8.43
C LEU A 36 -4.31 9.32 -7.29
N GLU A 37 -5.41 10.03 -7.52
CA GLU A 37 -6.06 10.89 -6.54
C GLU A 37 -6.56 10.11 -5.34
N GLU A 38 -7.27 8.98 -5.56
CA GLU A 38 -7.74 8.12 -4.47
C GLU A 38 -6.59 7.55 -3.64
N PHE A 39 -5.48 7.19 -4.29
CA PHE A 39 -4.33 6.70 -3.57
C PHE A 39 -3.66 7.79 -2.74
N GLN A 40 -3.58 9.02 -3.24
CA GLN A 40 -3.11 10.17 -2.48
C GLN A 40 -4.01 10.45 -1.27
N GLU A 41 -5.33 10.44 -1.45
CA GLU A 41 -6.29 10.59 -0.35
C GLU A 41 -6.12 9.48 0.71
N MET A 42 -5.89 8.24 0.30
CA MET A 42 -5.62 7.15 1.23
C MET A 42 -4.34 7.37 2.03
N LEU A 43 -3.29 7.92 1.41
CA LEU A 43 -2.04 8.25 2.10
C LEU A 43 -2.22 9.43 3.05
N ASP A 44 -2.88 10.49 2.62
CA ASP A 44 -3.15 11.67 3.46
C ASP A 44 -3.98 11.28 4.70
N GLU A 45 -5.00 10.43 4.51
CA GLU A 45 -5.79 9.87 5.60
C GLU A 45 -4.95 9.00 6.54
N LEU A 46 -4.04 8.19 6.00
CA LEU A 46 -3.13 7.37 6.79
C LEU A 46 -2.20 8.24 7.64
N PHE A 47 -1.61 9.30 7.06
CA PHE A 47 -0.75 10.22 7.81
C PHE A 47 -1.53 10.97 8.88
N LEU A 48 -2.73 11.43 8.56
CA LEU A 48 -3.60 12.09 9.52
C LEU A 48 -3.91 11.15 10.69
N LEU A 49 -4.35 9.93 10.43
CA LEU A 49 -4.71 8.96 11.47
C LEU A 49 -3.51 8.49 12.31
N ASN A 50 -2.31 8.47 11.74
CA ASN A 50 -1.08 8.19 12.51
C ASN A 50 -0.66 9.37 13.40
N GLY A 51 -1.04 10.59 13.06
CA GLY A 51 -0.69 11.80 13.81
C GLY A 51 -1.71 12.22 14.87
N VAL A 52 -2.91 11.66 14.87
CA VAL A 52 -3.96 12.05 15.83
C VAL A 52 -3.84 11.28 17.15
N LEU A 53 -4.07 12.00 18.24
CA LEU A 53 -4.18 11.40 19.57
C LEU A 53 -5.59 10.81 19.73
N ASN A 54 -5.66 9.50 19.89
CA ASN A 54 -6.91 8.83 20.18
C ASN A 54 -7.22 8.91 21.69
N ILE A 55 -8.34 9.50 22.06
CA ILE A 55 -8.77 9.60 23.47
C ILE A 55 -8.90 8.21 24.10
N GLY A 56 -9.24 7.19 23.32
CA GLY A 56 -9.32 5.81 23.78
C GLY A 56 -7.99 5.24 24.32
N ASP A 57 -6.85 5.78 23.87
CA ASP A 57 -5.52 5.35 24.34
C ASP A 57 -5.23 5.88 25.76
N TRP A 58 -5.84 7.00 26.13
CA TRP A 58 -5.73 7.62 27.44
C TRP A 58 -6.78 7.12 28.44
N ILE A 59 -7.98 6.83 27.94
CA ILE A 59 -9.12 6.41 28.74
C ILE A 59 -9.70 5.11 28.17
N PRO A 60 -9.15 3.94 28.55
CA PRO A 60 -9.49 2.65 27.91
C PRO A 60 -10.98 2.29 27.98
N TRP A 61 -11.68 2.73 29.01
CA TRP A 61 -13.11 2.43 29.21
C TRP A 61 -14.06 3.16 28.25
N ILE A 62 -13.58 4.21 27.54
CA ILE A 62 -14.37 4.86 26.49
C ILE A 62 -13.87 4.51 25.07
N ALA A 63 -12.82 3.69 24.96
CA ALA A 63 -12.27 3.27 23.67
C ALA A 63 -13.30 2.54 22.78
N PHE A 64 -14.25 1.80 23.42
CA PHE A 64 -15.30 1.08 22.68
C PHE A 64 -16.32 2.01 22.02
N LEU A 65 -16.43 3.27 22.47
CA LEU A 65 -17.41 4.23 21.92
C LEU A 65 -16.95 4.90 20.64
N ASP A 66 -15.64 4.80 20.30
CA ASP A 66 -15.02 5.47 19.12
C ASP A 66 -15.55 6.90 18.92
N LEU A 67 -15.56 7.70 19.97
CA LEU A 67 -16.17 9.04 20.01
C LEU A 67 -15.65 9.98 18.91
N GLN A 68 -14.42 9.75 18.47
CA GLN A 68 -13.76 10.53 17.41
C GLN A 68 -13.95 9.90 16.02
N GLY A 69 -14.48 8.68 15.95
CA GLY A 69 -14.67 7.92 14.71
C GLY A 69 -13.38 7.45 14.06
N TYR A 70 -12.25 7.55 14.74
CA TYR A 70 -10.94 7.19 14.16
C TYR A 70 -10.78 5.70 13.93
N VAL A 71 -11.30 4.86 14.83
CA VAL A 71 -11.26 3.40 14.66
C VAL A 71 -12.04 2.96 13.42
N LYS A 72 -13.23 3.56 13.20
CA LYS A 72 -14.02 3.30 11.99
C LYS A 72 -13.27 3.75 10.71
N ARG A 73 -12.67 4.94 10.74
CA ARG A 73 -11.89 5.47 9.62
C ARG A 73 -10.68 4.58 9.31
N MET A 74 -9.93 4.14 10.34
CA MET A 74 -8.82 3.21 10.19
C MET A 74 -9.23 1.88 9.56
N LYS A 75 -10.39 1.32 9.96
CA LYS A 75 -10.93 0.09 9.37
C LYS A 75 -11.25 0.26 7.88
N VAL A 76 -11.93 1.34 7.52
CA VAL A 76 -12.25 1.64 6.11
C VAL A 76 -10.97 1.82 5.28
N LEU A 77 -10.00 2.54 5.83
CA LEU A 77 -8.72 2.77 5.17
C LEU A 77 -7.94 1.46 4.97
N ARG A 78 -7.89 0.61 6.01
CA ARG A 78 -7.29 -0.72 5.94
C ARG A 78 -7.93 -1.54 4.82
N ASP A 79 -9.25 -1.59 4.75
CA ASP A 79 -9.97 -2.38 3.75
C ASP A 79 -9.73 -1.87 2.31
N LYS A 80 -9.47 -0.56 2.14
CA LYS A 80 -9.05 0.02 0.86
C LYS A 80 -7.62 -0.43 0.48
N PHE A 81 -6.67 -0.35 1.42
CA PHE A 81 -5.30 -0.81 1.19
C PHE A 81 -5.24 -2.32 0.93
N ASP A 82 -6.00 -3.13 1.68
CA ASP A 82 -6.05 -4.58 1.49
C ASP A 82 -6.52 -4.93 0.07
N ARG A 83 -7.61 -4.31 -0.40
CA ARG A 83 -8.10 -4.52 -1.77
C ARG A 83 -7.07 -4.13 -2.84
N PHE A 84 -6.38 -3.02 -2.62
CA PHE A 84 -5.33 -2.59 -3.54
C PHE A 84 -4.17 -3.60 -3.58
N HIS A 85 -3.68 -4.03 -2.41
CA HIS A 85 -2.58 -5.00 -2.34
C HIS A 85 -2.98 -6.38 -2.85
N ASP A 86 -4.21 -6.83 -2.59
CA ASP A 86 -4.71 -8.09 -3.14
C ASP A 86 -4.69 -8.09 -4.67
N HIS A 87 -5.16 -7.01 -5.28
CA HIS A 87 -5.12 -6.87 -6.73
C HIS A 87 -3.68 -6.90 -7.27
N VAL A 88 -2.77 -6.18 -6.62
CA VAL A 88 -1.35 -6.17 -7.02
C VAL A 88 -0.77 -7.59 -6.93
N LEU A 89 -0.98 -8.29 -5.81
CA LEU A 89 -0.46 -9.63 -5.60
C LEU A 89 -1.07 -10.65 -6.57
N GLU A 90 -2.38 -10.57 -6.82
CA GLU A 90 -3.08 -11.45 -7.77
C GLU A 90 -2.49 -11.32 -9.18
N LYS A 91 -2.26 -10.07 -9.62
CA LYS A 91 -1.66 -9.80 -10.92
C LYS A 91 -0.24 -10.36 -11.04
N HIS A 92 0.57 -10.25 -9.97
CA HIS A 92 1.93 -10.81 -9.95
C HIS A 92 1.90 -12.35 -9.93
N ARG A 93 0.99 -12.96 -9.18
CA ARG A 93 0.80 -14.42 -9.17
C ARG A 93 0.37 -14.96 -10.54
N ALA A 94 -0.62 -14.33 -11.17
CA ALA A 94 -1.10 -14.71 -12.50
C ALA A 94 0.03 -14.63 -13.55
N ARG A 95 0.86 -13.58 -13.51
CA ARG A 95 2.04 -13.45 -14.39
C ARG A 95 3.07 -14.56 -14.16
N ARG A 96 3.24 -14.95 -12.91
CA ARG A 96 4.14 -16.04 -12.52
C ARG A 96 3.66 -17.41 -13.02
N GLU A 97 2.36 -17.69 -12.93
CA GLU A 97 1.74 -18.93 -13.43
C GLU A 97 1.83 -19.04 -14.96
N ALA A 98 1.86 -17.92 -15.67
CA ALA A 98 2.01 -17.90 -17.13
C ALA A 98 3.41 -18.30 -17.64
N GLY A 99 4.38 -18.60 -16.74
CA GLY A 99 5.69 -19.15 -17.08
C GLY A 99 6.75 -18.13 -17.46
N ASP A 100 6.44 -16.84 -17.47
CA ASP A 100 7.34 -15.74 -17.86
C ASP A 100 7.92 -15.00 -16.63
N PHE A 101 8.30 -15.82 -15.61
CA PHE A 101 8.72 -15.26 -14.32
C PHE A 101 10.16 -14.78 -14.33
N VAL A 102 10.35 -13.49 -14.54
CA VAL A 102 11.57 -12.77 -14.24
C VAL A 102 11.28 -11.80 -13.09
N VAL A 103 12.08 -11.86 -12.02
CA VAL A 103 11.99 -10.89 -10.91
C VAL A 103 12.28 -9.50 -11.44
N LYS A 104 11.28 -8.66 -11.55
CA LYS A 104 11.39 -7.29 -12.12
C LYS A 104 11.23 -6.21 -11.06
N ASP A 105 10.60 -6.54 -9.94
CA ASP A 105 10.22 -5.58 -8.91
C ASP A 105 10.29 -6.19 -7.50
N MET A 106 10.00 -5.36 -6.49
CA MET A 106 10.09 -5.79 -5.11
C MET A 106 9.00 -6.80 -4.73
N VAL A 107 7.80 -6.70 -5.30
CA VAL A 107 6.72 -7.66 -5.03
C VAL A 107 7.08 -9.04 -5.55
N ASP A 108 7.62 -9.12 -6.77
CA ASP A 108 8.13 -10.38 -7.34
C ASP A 108 9.21 -11.01 -6.44
N MET A 109 10.12 -10.18 -5.90
CA MET A 109 11.17 -10.64 -4.99
C MET A 109 10.60 -11.16 -3.67
N LEU A 110 9.63 -10.46 -3.08
CA LEU A 110 8.97 -10.88 -1.85
C LEU A 110 8.17 -12.17 -2.03
N LEU A 111 7.46 -12.31 -3.16
CA LEU A 111 6.73 -13.54 -3.50
C LEU A 111 7.69 -14.72 -3.70
N ARG A 112 8.85 -14.49 -4.33
CA ARG A 112 9.89 -15.52 -4.48
C ARG A 112 10.42 -15.96 -3.12
N LEU A 113 10.70 -15.02 -2.23
CA LEU A 113 11.15 -15.32 -0.86
C LEU A 113 10.08 -16.03 -0.03
N ALA A 114 8.79 -15.69 -0.25
CA ALA A 114 7.70 -16.37 0.45
C ALA A 114 7.57 -17.85 0.11
N ASP A 115 8.01 -18.24 -1.09
CA ASP A 115 7.97 -19.62 -1.56
C ASP A 115 9.30 -20.37 -1.33
N ASP A 116 10.31 -19.72 -0.78
CA ASP A 116 11.60 -20.34 -0.50
C ASP A 116 11.49 -21.29 0.71
N PRO A 117 11.68 -22.61 0.51
CA PRO A 117 11.58 -23.59 1.61
C PRO A 117 12.73 -23.47 2.63
N ASP A 118 13.87 -22.89 2.22
CA ASP A 118 15.06 -22.74 3.06
C ASP A 118 15.00 -21.47 3.93
N LEU A 119 13.99 -20.64 3.75
CA LEU A 119 13.82 -19.43 4.55
C LEU A 119 13.41 -19.80 6.00
N GLN A 120 14.23 -19.39 6.97
CA GLN A 120 14.00 -19.68 8.40
C GLN A 120 12.69 -19.11 8.94
N VAL A 121 12.16 -18.03 8.31
CA VAL A 121 10.90 -17.37 8.67
C VAL A 121 9.98 -17.36 7.47
N LYS A 122 8.86 -18.09 7.55
CA LYS A 122 7.84 -18.09 6.49
C LYS A 122 7.26 -16.69 6.31
N LEU A 123 7.43 -16.10 5.14
CA LEU A 123 6.76 -14.88 4.73
C LEU A 123 5.30 -15.19 4.37
N THR A 124 4.38 -14.75 5.23
CA THR A 124 2.95 -14.86 4.94
C THR A 124 2.53 -13.81 3.89
N THR A 125 1.37 -14.02 3.25
CA THR A 125 0.79 -13.02 2.34
C THR A 125 0.61 -11.66 3.01
N ASP A 126 0.20 -11.64 4.28
CA ASP A 126 0.05 -10.41 5.06
C ASP A 126 1.40 -9.70 5.31
N ALA A 127 2.47 -10.48 5.53
CA ALA A 127 3.81 -9.92 5.63
C ALA A 127 4.25 -9.27 4.31
N VAL A 128 4.00 -9.92 3.17
CA VAL A 128 4.30 -9.34 1.85
C VAL A 128 3.53 -8.04 1.62
N LYS A 129 2.23 -8.00 1.94
CA LYS A 129 1.41 -6.77 1.89
C LYS A 129 2.00 -5.68 2.78
N GLY A 130 2.33 -6.01 4.03
CA GLY A 130 2.91 -5.08 5.00
C GLY A 130 4.23 -4.48 4.53
N PHE A 131 5.15 -5.29 4.02
CA PHE A 131 6.42 -4.81 3.47
C PHE A 131 6.22 -3.91 2.25
N THR A 132 5.30 -4.27 1.35
CA THR A 132 4.97 -3.46 0.18
C THR A 132 4.39 -2.11 0.61
N GLN A 133 3.46 -2.09 1.55
CA GLN A 133 2.84 -0.89 2.09
C GLN A 133 3.86 0.03 2.76
N VAL A 134 4.70 -0.50 3.65
CA VAL A 134 5.74 0.28 4.34
C VAL A 134 6.72 0.90 3.36
N SER A 135 7.10 0.18 2.31
CA SER A 135 8.01 0.68 1.29
C SER A 135 7.42 1.85 0.51
N VAL A 136 6.14 1.76 0.11
CA VAL A 136 5.43 2.84 -0.55
C VAL A 136 5.33 4.07 0.35
N ILE A 137 4.91 3.91 1.60
CA ILE A 137 4.74 4.99 2.58
C ILE A 137 6.09 5.68 2.86
N ARG A 138 7.16 4.90 3.06
CA ARG A 138 8.48 5.44 3.42
C ARG A 138 9.07 6.31 2.32
N VAL A 139 8.95 5.88 1.08
CA VAL A 139 9.46 6.65 -0.06
C VAL A 139 8.64 7.92 -0.27
N MET A 140 7.31 7.87 -0.07
CA MET A 140 6.44 9.04 -0.13
C MET A 140 6.80 10.08 0.94
N ASN A 141 7.09 9.65 2.16
CA ASN A 141 7.46 10.55 3.26
C ASN A 141 8.77 11.30 2.97
N ILE A 142 9.75 10.62 2.36
CA ILE A 142 11.02 11.24 1.94
C ILE A 142 10.79 12.33 0.87
N SER A 143 9.77 12.17 0.03
CA SER A 143 9.48 13.10 -1.08
C SER A 143 8.65 14.31 -0.66
N SER A 144 8.10 14.32 0.57
CA SER A 144 7.24 15.38 1.09
C SER A 144 8.02 16.46 1.85
N HIS A 145 9.30 16.23 2.13
CA HIS A 145 10.26 17.15 2.74
C HIS A 145 11.21 17.74 1.72
#